data_0e78061d63c618fb10e8a1c967d6a713
#
_entry.id   0e78061d63c618fb10e8a1c967d6a713
#
_cell.length_a   1.000
_cell.length_b   1.000
_cell.length_c   1.000
_cell.angle_alpha   90.00
_cell.angle_beta   90.00
_cell.angle_gamma   90.00
#
_symmetry.space_group_name_H-M   'P 1'
#
loop_
_entity.id
_entity.type
_entity.pdbx_description
1 polymer ?
#
loop_
_entity_poly.entity_id
_entity_poly.type
_entity_poly.pdbx_seq_one_letter_code
_entity_poly.pdbx_strand_id
1 'polypeptide(L)'
;FGGGPDSAQSNDSGSGVTSFSSSNFGLNLTMQWELDVWGKLFNRARAASNEYQSAYYDLSFLSFSMRIQLAKLYFSTVEALEQYELSNETYNSVSELADLVSARYDKGLRSSLDLRLTKSSKASSKAQMEIRKQTYLVFVRRLESMLGKYPSGTYMVNNKLGSKLPKITIGIPSDVLNR
;
A
#
# COMPACT_ATOMS: atom_id res chain seq x y z
N PHE A 1 27.01 -14.15 28.65
CA PHE A 1 28.43 -14.44 28.91
C PHE A 1 28.58 -14.63 30.41
N GLY A 2 28.68 -15.76 30.97
CA GLY A 2 29.83 -16.58 31.03
C GLY A 2 30.49 -16.36 32.39
N GLY A 3 30.27 -17.25 33.33
CA GLY A 3 30.97 -17.30 34.58
C GLY A 3 30.65 -18.61 35.25
N GLY A 4 31.58 -19.53 35.11
CA GLY A 4 31.52 -20.88 35.63
C GLY A 4 31.69 -20.96 37.13
N PRO A 5 31.49 -22.15 37.71
CA PRO A 5 31.50 -22.38 39.14
C PRO A 5 32.91 -22.66 39.64
N ASP A 6 33.38 -21.89 40.59
CA ASP A 6 34.56 -22.24 41.38
C ASP A 6 34.16 -23.18 42.53
N SER A 7 34.64 -24.38 42.41
CA SER A 7 34.63 -25.39 43.47
C SER A 7 35.72 -25.08 44.50
N ALA A 8 35.33 -24.68 45.66
CA ALA A 8 36.20 -24.72 46.85
C ALA A 8 35.66 -25.70 47.83
N GLN A 9 36.32 -26.86 47.92
CA GLN A 9 36.25 -27.77 49.07
C GLN A 9 36.89 -27.12 50.30
N SER A 10 36.17 -27.09 51.39
CA SER A 10 36.78 -26.96 52.71
C SER A 10 36.03 -27.79 53.72
N ASN A 11 36.82 -28.56 54.35
CA ASN A 11 36.61 -29.55 55.40
C ASN A 11 35.60 -29.21 56.49
N ASP A 12 34.85 -30.22 56.78
CA ASP A 12 34.27 -30.74 57.99
C ASP A 12 34.86 -30.19 59.31
N SER A 13 33.99 -29.57 60.09
CA SER A 13 34.01 -29.59 61.55
C SER A 13 32.61 -29.31 62.06
N GLY A 14 31.99 -30.27 62.68
CA GLY A 14 30.64 -30.27 63.16
C GLY A 14 30.29 -29.09 64.05
N SER A 15 29.41 -28.28 63.56
CA SER A 15 28.63 -27.34 64.38
C SER A 15 27.23 -27.33 63.76
N GLY A 16 26.25 -27.76 64.52
CA GLY A 16 24.84 -27.81 64.10
C GLY A 16 24.36 -26.44 63.66
N VAL A 17 24.32 -26.22 62.38
CA VAL A 17 23.70 -25.03 61.79
C VAL A 17 22.21 -25.27 61.72
N THR A 18 21.49 -24.75 62.70
CA THR A 18 20.05 -24.60 62.61
C THR A 18 19.75 -23.49 61.61
N SER A 19 19.42 -23.85 60.41
CA SER A 19 18.94 -22.90 59.39
C SER A 19 17.53 -22.49 59.74
N PHE A 20 17.38 -21.27 60.24
CA PHE A 20 16.05 -20.62 60.37
C PHE A 20 15.69 -20.04 59.03
N SER A 21 14.79 -20.67 58.29
CA SER A 21 14.14 -20.06 57.13
C SER A 21 12.91 -19.30 57.62
N SER A 22 13.02 -17.99 57.73
CA SER A 22 11.87 -17.12 57.96
C SER A 22 11.30 -16.67 56.62
N SER A 23 10.15 -17.19 56.21
CA SER A 23 9.38 -16.68 55.08
C SER A 23 8.46 -15.55 55.55
N ASN A 24 8.83 -14.32 55.24
CA ASN A 24 7.98 -13.15 55.49
C ASN A 24 7.03 -12.98 54.31
N PHE A 25 5.75 -13.23 54.52
CA PHE A 25 4.70 -12.84 53.60
C PHE A 25 4.11 -11.50 54.06
N GLY A 26 4.42 -10.41 53.38
CA GLY A 26 3.86 -9.09 53.62
C GLY A 26 2.88 -8.71 52.53
N LEU A 27 1.61 -8.54 52.84
CA LEU A 27 0.61 -7.93 51.95
C LEU A 27 0.55 -6.44 52.29
N ASN A 28 1.12 -5.60 51.40
CA ASN A 28 1.05 -4.15 51.51
C ASN A 28 -0.06 -3.61 50.60
N LEU A 29 -1.14 -3.10 51.18
CA LEU A 29 -2.14 -2.31 50.46
C LEU A 29 -1.82 -0.83 50.68
N THR A 30 -1.25 -0.19 49.63
CA THR A 30 -0.96 1.24 49.68
C THR A 30 -2.05 1.96 48.90
N MET A 31 -2.84 2.78 49.57
CA MET A 31 -3.88 3.63 48.99
C MET A 31 -3.36 5.07 48.99
N GLN A 32 -3.10 5.61 47.80
CA GLN A 32 -2.65 6.99 47.62
C GLN A 32 -3.79 7.77 46.97
N TRP A 33 -4.34 8.75 47.68
CA TRP A 33 -5.40 9.60 47.18
C TRP A 33 -4.93 11.05 47.11
N GLU A 34 -5.01 11.64 45.90
CA GLU A 34 -4.66 13.03 45.63
C GLU A 34 -5.98 13.84 45.52
N LEU A 35 -6.16 14.81 46.41
CA LEU A 35 -7.28 15.74 46.33
C LEU A 35 -7.10 16.67 45.12
N ASP A 36 -8.01 16.61 44.14
CA ASP A 36 -7.95 17.42 42.92
C ASP A 36 -8.50 18.84 43.14
N VAL A 37 -7.84 19.59 44.03
CA VAL A 37 -8.25 20.96 44.39
C VAL A 37 -8.16 21.94 43.22
N TRP A 38 -7.29 21.66 42.24
CA TRP A 38 -7.02 22.51 41.08
C TRP A 38 -7.60 21.93 39.77
N GLY A 39 -8.39 20.90 39.85
CA GLY A 39 -9.02 20.27 38.69
C GLY A 39 -8.05 19.58 37.72
N LYS A 40 -6.85 19.22 38.16
CA LYS A 40 -5.81 18.56 37.34
C LYS A 40 -6.29 17.20 36.79
N LEU A 41 -6.84 16.36 37.67
CA LEU A 41 -7.33 15.04 37.29
C LEU A 41 -8.57 15.13 36.41
N PHE A 42 -9.48 16.06 36.74
CA PHE A 42 -10.66 16.33 35.91
C PHE A 42 -10.30 16.79 34.52
N ASN A 43 -9.38 17.76 34.39
CA ASN A 43 -8.92 18.24 33.08
C ASN A 43 -8.15 17.16 32.30
N ARG A 44 -7.40 16.30 32.97
CA ARG A 44 -6.70 15.17 32.36
C ARG A 44 -7.68 14.13 31.83
N ALA A 45 -8.72 13.80 32.57
CA ALA A 45 -9.77 12.89 32.12
C ALA A 45 -10.53 13.47 30.91
N ARG A 46 -10.82 14.79 30.92
CA ARG A 46 -11.45 15.47 29.81
C ARG A 46 -10.55 15.51 28.57
N ALA A 47 -9.26 15.75 28.72
CA ALA A 47 -8.28 15.69 27.64
C ALA A 47 -8.24 14.29 27.01
N ALA A 48 -8.15 13.23 27.83
CA ALA A 48 -8.17 11.86 27.34
C ALA A 48 -9.48 11.50 26.61
N SER A 49 -10.63 12.02 27.08
CA SER A 49 -11.91 11.85 26.36
C SER A 49 -11.92 12.54 25.01
N ASN A 50 -11.34 13.74 24.90
CA ASN A 50 -11.23 14.47 23.65
C ASN A 50 -10.24 13.79 22.68
N GLU A 51 -9.13 13.24 23.20
CA GLU A 51 -8.18 12.43 22.41
C GLU A 51 -8.85 11.17 21.85
N TYR A 52 -9.67 10.49 22.63
CA TYR A 52 -10.45 9.36 22.15
C TYR A 52 -11.39 9.75 21.00
N GLN A 53 -12.13 10.87 21.15
CA GLN A 53 -13.01 11.37 20.10
C GLN A 53 -12.23 11.75 18.85
N SER A 54 -11.08 12.40 18.99
CA SER A 54 -10.20 12.72 17.88
C SER A 54 -9.79 11.46 17.12
N ALA A 55 -9.30 10.45 17.83
CA ALA A 55 -8.90 9.17 17.22
C ALA A 55 -10.07 8.46 16.51
N TYR A 56 -11.29 8.57 17.04
CA TYR A 56 -12.47 8.03 16.39
C TYR A 56 -12.78 8.74 15.05
N TYR A 57 -12.70 10.07 15.02
CA TYR A 57 -12.88 10.83 13.78
C TYR A 57 -11.75 10.60 12.79
N ASP A 58 -10.51 10.44 13.25
CA ASP A 58 -9.35 10.11 12.41
C ASP A 58 -9.54 8.75 11.73
N LEU A 59 -10.04 7.75 12.46
CA LEU A 59 -10.37 6.44 11.88
C LEU A 59 -11.47 6.55 10.80
N SER A 60 -12.50 7.35 11.07
CA SER A 60 -13.58 7.59 10.11
C SER A 60 -13.05 8.28 8.84
N PHE A 61 -12.23 9.31 9.01
CA PHE A 61 -11.57 10.00 7.91
C PHE A 61 -10.63 9.09 7.12
N LEU A 62 -9.83 8.27 7.80
CA LEU A 62 -8.94 7.31 7.16
C LEU A 62 -9.72 6.31 6.29
N SER A 63 -10.81 5.76 6.83
CA SER A 63 -11.66 4.81 6.09
C SER A 63 -12.27 5.43 4.83
N PHE A 64 -12.72 6.69 4.91
CA PHE A 64 -13.22 7.45 3.78
C PHE A 64 -12.12 7.73 2.74
N SER A 65 -10.95 8.18 3.19
CA SER A 65 -9.78 8.45 2.35
C SER A 65 -9.33 7.20 1.59
N MET A 66 -9.28 6.05 2.26
CA MET A 66 -8.92 4.78 1.62
C MET A 66 -9.91 4.38 0.51
N ARG A 67 -11.21 4.59 0.72
CA ARG A 67 -12.23 4.33 -0.32
C ARG A 67 -12.02 5.21 -1.56
N ILE A 68 -11.70 6.49 -1.37
CA ILE A 68 -11.40 7.40 -2.48
C ILE A 68 -10.12 6.98 -3.21
N GLN A 69 -9.06 6.61 -2.46
CA GLN A 69 -7.81 6.14 -3.06
C GLN A 69 -8.02 4.85 -3.85
N LEU A 70 -8.82 3.92 -3.34
CA LEU A 70 -9.18 2.71 -4.05
C LEU A 70 -9.92 3.01 -5.36
N ALA A 71 -10.89 3.92 -5.32
CA ALA A 71 -11.62 4.33 -6.51
C ALA A 71 -10.69 4.98 -7.57
N LYS A 72 -9.80 5.88 -7.14
CA LYS A 72 -8.79 6.48 -8.04
C LYS A 72 -7.88 5.42 -8.66
N LEU A 73 -7.37 4.51 -7.84
CA LEU A 73 -6.50 3.43 -8.31
C LEU A 73 -7.22 2.50 -9.28
N TYR A 74 -8.50 2.22 -9.04
CA TYR A 74 -9.32 1.42 -9.97
C TYR A 74 -9.43 2.10 -11.34
N PHE A 75 -9.79 3.38 -11.40
CA PHE A 75 -9.87 4.11 -12.66
C PHE A 75 -8.51 4.25 -13.36
N SER A 76 -7.42 4.44 -12.62
CA SER A 76 -6.07 4.43 -13.19
C SER A 76 -5.69 3.05 -13.76
N THR A 77 -6.18 1.97 -13.15
CA THR A 77 -5.96 0.61 -13.69
C THR A 77 -6.73 0.39 -14.98
N VAL A 78 -7.98 0.88 -15.07
CA VAL A 78 -8.80 0.82 -16.30
C VAL A 78 -8.14 1.63 -17.41
N GLU A 79 -7.68 2.85 -17.11
CA GLU A 79 -6.95 3.71 -18.06
C GLU A 79 -5.68 3.00 -18.59
N ALA A 80 -4.89 2.40 -17.70
CA ALA A 80 -3.68 1.70 -18.07
C ALA A 80 -3.98 0.48 -18.98
N LEU A 81 -5.11 -0.20 -18.78
CA LEU A 81 -5.58 -1.29 -19.63
C LEU A 81 -5.92 -0.76 -21.03
N GLU A 82 -6.74 0.30 -21.13
CA GLU A 82 -7.12 0.91 -22.43
C GLU A 82 -5.90 1.41 -23.20
N GLN A 83 -4.91 2.00 -22.49
CA GLN A 83 -3.65 2.42 -23.12
C GLN A 83 -2.81 1.25 -23.62
N TYR A 84 -2.82 0.13 -22.89
CA TYR A 84 -2.15 -1.09 -23.36
C TYR A 84 -2.84 -1.65 -24.60
N GLU A 85 -4.18 -1.76 -24.59
CA GLU A 85 -4.97 -2.22 -25.74
C GLU A 85 -4.70 -1.36 -26.99
N LEU A 86 -4.75 -0.04 -26.86
CA LEU A 86 -4.44 0.90 -27.95
C LEU A 86 -3.01 0.73 -28.47
N SER A 87 -2.03 0.55 -27.58
CA SER A 87 -0.65 0.34 -27.97
C SER A 87 -0.45 -1.00 -28.67
N ASN A 88 -1.21 -2.01 -28.30
CA ASN A 88 -1.22 -3.32 -28.98
C ASN A 88 -1.83 -3.23 -30.38
N GLU A 89 -2.94 -2.53 -30.57
CA GLU A 89 -3.53 -2.26 -31.88
C GLU A 89 -2.57 -1.47 -32.78
N THR A 90 -1.91 -0.45 -32.21
CA THR A 90 -0.88 0.32 -32.92
C THR A 90 0.29 -0.56 -33.39
N TYR A 91 0.77 -1.43 -32.50
CA TYR A 91 1.83 -2.38 -32.85
C TYR A 91 1.40 -3.32 -33.98
N ASN A 92 0.18 -3.86 -33.93
CA ASN A 92 -0.34 -4.74 -34.99
C ASN A 92 -0.41 -4.03 -36.32
N SER A 93 -0.93 -2.80 -36.40
CA SER A 93 -1.00 -1.99 -37.62
C SER A 93 0.38 -1.67 -38.18
N VAL A 94 1.35 -1.29 -37.33
CA VAL A 94 2.73 -1.05 -37.78
C VAL A 94 3.42 -2.35 -38.18
N SER A 95 3.11 -3.47 -37.56
CA SER A 95 3.62 -4.78 -37.98
C SER A 95 3.14 -5.18 -39.36
N GLU A 96 1.85 -5.04 -39.63
CA GLU A 96 1.28 -5.30 -40.99
C GLU A 96 1.91 -4.42 -42.06
N LEU A 97 2.11 -3.12 -41.75
CA LEU A 97 2.80 -2.21 -42.65
C LEU A 97 4.24 -2.65 -42.91
N ALA A 98 4.98 -3.10 -41.91
CA ALA A 98 6.35 -3.58 -42.06
C ALA A 98 6.43 -4.83 -42.93
N ASP A 99 5.48 -5.74 -42.75
CA ASP A 99 5.41 -6.98 -43.52
C ASP A 99 5.07 -6.67 -45.01
N LEU A 100 4.16 -5.70 -45.26
CA LEU A 100 3.85 -5.21 -46.60
C LEU A 100 5.07 -4.54 -47.28
N VAL A 101 5.81 -3.69 -46.55
CA VAL A 101 7.02 -3.02 -47.11
C VAL A 101 8.11 -4.05 -47.37
N SER A 102 8.29 -5.05 -46.51
CA SER A 102 9.23 -6.15 -46.75
C SER A 102 8.90 -6.92 -48.01
N ALA A 103 7.65 -7.32 -48.23
CA ALA A 103 7.21 -8.03 -49.42
C ALA A 103 7.40 -7.20 -50.73
N ARG A 104 7.23 -5.86 -50.65
CA ARG A 104 7.48 -4.96 -51.78
C ARG A 104 8.98 -4.79 -52.04
N TYR A 105 9.80 -4.76 -50.99
CA TYR A 105 11.26 -4.71 -51.14
C TYR A 105 11.79 -5.97 -51.84
N ASP A 106 11.32 -7.14 -51.46
CA ASP A 106 11.71 -8.42 -52.06
C ASP A 106 11.37 -8.49 -53.54
N LYS A 107 10.34 -7.74 -53.97
CA LYS A 107 9.97 -7.57 -55.41
C LYS A 107 10.69 -6.41 -56.08
N GLY A 108 11.64 -5.73 -55.44
CA GLY A 108 12.38 -4.60 -55.99
C GLY A 108 11.58 -3.30 -56.07
N LEU A 109 10.38 -3.20 -55.45
CA LEU A 109 9.48 -2.05 -55.56
C LEU A 109 9.69 -0.99 -54.48
N ARG A 110 10.56 -1.25 -53.49
CA ARG A 110 10.88 -0.36 -52.39
C ARG A 110 12.37 -0.34 -52.11
N SER A 111 12.83 0.75 -51.47
CA SER A 111 14.25 0.93 -51.14
C SER A 111 14.61 0.19 -49.84
N SER A 112 15.90 -0.13 -49.67
CA SER A 112 16.42 -0.70 -48.42
C SER A 112 16.30 0.26 -47.25
N LEU A 113 16.27 1.58 -47.50
CA LEU A 113 16.03 2.60 -46.48
C LEU A 113 14.62 2.49 -45.93
N ASP A 114 13.60 2.38 -46.80
CA ASP A 114 12.20 2.23 -46.40
C ASP A 114 12.02 0.99 -45.53
N LEU A 115 12.63 -0.14 -45.90
CA LEU A 115 12.59 -1.38 -45.13
C LEU A 115 13.20 -1.21 -43.73
N ARG A 116 14.38 -0.54 -43.65
CA ARG A 116 15.05 -0.32 -42.34
C ARG A 116 14.24 0.61 -41.45
N LEU A 117 13.70 1.70 -41.99
CA LEU A 117 12.85 2.63 -41.23
C LEU A 117 11.59 1.95 -40.69
N THR A 118 10.93 1.14 -41.52
CA THR A 118 9.71 0.43 -41.10
C THR A 118 10.00 -0.64 -40.07
N LYS A 119 11.11 -1.39 -40.21
CA LYS A 119 11.57 -2.33 -39.16
C LYS A 119 11.90 -1.64 -37.86
N SER A 120 12.53 -0.47 -37.88
CA SER A 120 12.81 0.35 -36.69
C SER A 120 11.51 0.81 -36.04
N SER A 121 10.54 1.27 -36.80
CA SER A 121 9.22 1.67 -36.33
C SER A 121 8.47 0.51 -35.66
N LYS A 122 8.51 -0.70 -36.25
CA LYS A 122 7.93 -1.91 -35.67
C LYS A 122 8.59 -2.26 -34.34
N ALA A 123 9.93 -2.18 -34.26
CA ALA A 123 10.63 -2.44 -32.97
C ALA A 123 10.30 -1.41 -31.92
N SER A 124 10.21 -0.13 -32.27
CA SER A 124 9.81 0.95 -31.36
C SER A 124 8.39 0.79 -30.85
N SER A 125 7.42 0.48 -31.73
CA SER A 125 6.03 0.24 -31.35
C SER A 125 5.90 -0.97 -30.43
N LYS A 126 6.68 -2.05 -30.69
CA LYS A 126 6.73 -3.22 -29.79
C LYS A 126 7.24 -2.86 -28.40
N ALA A 127 8.34 -2.10 -28.33
CA ALA A 127 8.88 -1.65 -27.05
C ALA A 127 7.87 -0.81 -26.29
N GLN A 128 7.15 0.10 -26.96
CA GLN A 128 6.12 0.92 -26.35
C GLN A 128 4.95 0.07 -25.82
N MET A 129 4.49 -0.91 -26.57
CA MET A 129 3.45 -1.85 -26.14
C MET A 129 3.87 -2.62 -24.87
N GLU A 130 5.12 -3.13 -24.82
CA GLU A 130 5.61 -3.85 -23.63
C GLU A 130 5.73 -2.93 -22.41
N ILE A 131 6.12 -1.67 -22.58
CA ILE A 131 6.13 -0.67 -21.50
C ILE A 131 4.72 -0.43 -20.97
N ARG A 132 3.71 -0.27 -21.84
CA ARG A 132 2.32 -0.09 -21.43
C ARG A 132 1.76 -1.32 -20.73
N LYS A 133 2.08 -2.51 -21.21
CA LYS A 133 1.74 -3.78 -20.54
C LYS A 133 2.32 -3.85 -19.13
N GLN A 134 3.60 -3.53 -18.99
CA GLN A 134 4.24 -3.51 -17.68
C GLN A 134 3.58 -2.50 -16.74
N THR A 135 3.26 -1.31 -17.23
CA THR A 135 2.55 -0.28 -16.47
C THR A 135 1.19 -0.80 -15.99
N TYR A 136 0.40 -1.40 -16.86
CA TYR A 136 -0.88 -2.03 -16.49
C TYR A 136 -0.71 -3.08 -15.38
N LEU A 137 0.24 -3.99 -15.51
CA LEU A 137 0.49 -5.02 -14.48
C LEU A 137 0.91 -4.43 -13.14
N VAL A 138 1.64 -3.32 -13.13
CA VAL A 138 1.99 -2.59 -11.89
C VAL A 138 0.74 -2.04 -11.22
N PHE A 139 -0.17 -1.43 -11.97
CA PHE A 139 -1.43 -0.92 -11.42
C PHE A 139 -2.32 -2.04 -10.90
N VAL A 140 -2.42 -3.17 -11.61
CA VAL A 140 -3.16 -4.35 -11.14
C VAL A 140 -2.63 -4.86 -9.82
N ARG A 141 -1.31 -5.02 -9.67
CA ARG A 141 -0.68 -5.47 -8.41
C ARG A 141 -0.90 -4.50 -7.26
N ARG A 142 -0.87 -3.18 -7.53
CA ARG A 142 -1.20 -2.16 -6.53
C ARG A 142 -2.66 -2.28 -6.08
N LEU A 143 -3.58 -2.51 -7.02
CA LEU A 143 -5.00 -2.72 -6.73
C LEU A 143 -5.22 -3.97 -5.87
N GLU A 144 -4.59 -5.10 -6.23
CA GLU A 144 -4.62 -6.34 -5.45
C GLU A 144 -4.10 -6.13 -4.02
N SER A 145 -2.95 -5.43 -3.88
CA SER A 145 -2.37 -5.11 -2.58
C SER A 145 -3.30 -4.23 -1.74
N MET A 146 -3.95 -3.24 -2.34
CA MET A 146 -4.89 -2.36 -1.62
C MET A 146 -6.17 -3.08 -1.21
N LEU A 147 -6.55 -4.14 -1.92
CA LEU A 147 -7.65 -5.06 -1.58
C LEU A 147 -7.23 -6.12 -0.54
N GLY A 148 -6.00 -6.09 -0.04
CA GLY A 148 -5.47 -7.08 0.90
C GLY A 148 -5.19 -8.45 0.27
N LYS A 149 -5.11 -8.53 -1.06
CA LYS A 149 -4.80 -9.75 -1.80
C LYS A 149 -3.31 -9.81 -2.15
N TYR A 150 -2.80 -11.03 -2.35
CA TYR A 150 -1.43 -11.20 -2.85
C TYR A 150 -1.30 -10.59 -4.26
N PRO A 151 -0.28 -9.76 -4.54
CA PRO A 151 -0.12 -9.05 -5.80
C PRO A 151 0.36 -9.98 -6.94
N SER A 152 -0.51 -10.85 -7.40
CA SER A 152 -0.24 -11.81 -8.48
C SER A 152 -0.27 -11.18 -9.87
N GLY A 153 -0.98 -10.06 -10.03
CA GLY A 153 -1.19 -9.42 -11.33
C GLY A 153 -2.24 -10.12 -12.20
N THR A 154 -3.10 -10.94 -11.59
CA THR A 154 -4.12 -11.73 -12.30
C THR A 154 -5.51 -11.13 -12.22
N TYR A 155 -5.69 -10.07 -11.45
CA TYR A 155 -7.00 -9.42 -11.30
C TYR A 155 -7.42 -8.76 -12.61
N MET A 156 -8.53 -9.25 -13.20
CA MET A 156 -9.08 -8.67 -14.42
C MET A 156 -9.99 -7.50 -14.09
N VAL A 157 -9.67 -6.34 -14.62
CA VAL A 157 -10.52 -5.15 -14.58
C VAL A 157 -11.35 -5.16 -15.86
N ASN A 158 -12.67 -5.25 -15.74
CA ASN A 158 -13.55 -5.50 -16.90
C ASN A 158 -14.43 -4.29 -17.30
N ASN A 159 -14.11 -3.10 -16.81
CA ASN A 159 -14.90 -1.91 -17.11
C ASN A 159 -14.10 -0.91 -17.96
N LYS A 160 -14.71 -0.48 -19.05
CA LYS A 160 -14.23 0.68 -19.81
C LYS A 160 -14.55 1.97 -19.03
N LEU A 161 -13.71 2.99 -19.23
CA LEU A 161 -13.98 4.31 -18.67
C LEU A 161 -15.35 4.81 -19.15
N GLY A 162 -16.21 5.19 -18.19
CA GLY A 162 -17.53 5.70 -18.50
C GLY A 162 -17.42 7.05 -19.22
N SER A 163 -18.07 7.17 -20.37
CA SER A 163 -18.06 8.42 -21.16
C SER A 163 -18.95 9.54 -20.56
N LYS A 164 -19.77 9.24 -19.56
CA LYS A 164 -20.67 10.21 -18.92
C LYS A 164 -20.28 10.42 -17.48
N LEU A 165 -19.86 11.64 -17.16
CA LEU A 165 -19.70 12.08 -15.78
C LEU A 165 -21.07 12.31 -15.14
N PRO A 166 -21.29 11.92 -13.87
CA PRO A 166 -22.49 12.25 -13.15
C PRO A 166 -22.61 13.78 -13.02
N LYS A 167 -23.85 14.30 -13.13
CA LYS A 167 -24.08 15.72 -12.87
C LYS A 167 -23.77 16.02 -11.41
N ILE A 168 -22.73 16.80 -11.19
CA ILE A 168 -22.37 17.30 -9.85
C ILE A 168 -23.29 18.49 -9.59
N THR A 169 -24.07 18.42 -8.51
CA THR A 169 -24.87 19.57 -8.05
C THR A 169 -23.93 20.71 -7.64
N ILE A 170 -24.09 21.86 -8.31
CA ILE A 170 -23.31 23.07 -8.03
C ILE A 170 -23.85 23.67 -6.73
N GLY A 171 -23.06 23.70 -5.70
CA GLY A 171 -23.35 24.37 -4.44
C GLY A 171 -22.89 23.50 -3.25
N ILE A 172 -21.80 23.90 -2.63
CA ILE A 172 -21.49 23.47 -1.28
C ILE A 172 -22.38 24.31 -0.37
N PRO A 173 -23.30 23.72 0.44
CA PRO A 173 -24.10 24.49 1.38
C PRO A 173 -23.17 25.28 2.29
N SER A 174 -23.47 26.56 2.53
CA SER A 174 -22.69 27.41 3.44
C SER A 174 -22.61 26.87 4.87
N ASP A 175 -23.47 25.93 5.23
CA ASP A 175 -23.45 25.22 6.51
C ASP A 175 -22.17 24.42 6.75
N VAL A 176 -21.41 24.06 5.70
CA VAL A 176 -20.10 23.37 5.84
C VAL A 176 -19.04 24.32 6.38
N LEU A 177 -19.22 25.65 6.25
CA LEU A 177 -18.30 26.65 6.76
C LEU A 177 -18.47 26.92 8.27
N ASN A 178 -19.56 26.45 8.86
CA ASN A 178 -19.87 26.63 10.28
C ASN A 178 -19.49 25.42 11.17
N ARG A 179 -18.71 24.49 10.65
CA ARG A 179 -18.21 23.32 11.41
C ARG A 179 -16.78 23.50 11.84
#